data_ec39afd538c7d4054d4fdd7c028c32e2
#
_entry.id   ec39afd538c7d4054d4fdd7c028c32e2
#
_cell.length_a   1.000
_cell.length_b   1.000
_cell.length_c   1.000
_cell.angle_alpha   90.00
_cell.angle_beta   90.00
_cell.angle_gamma   90.00
#
_symmetry.space_group_name_H-M   'P 1'
#
loop_
_entity.id
_entity.type
_entity.pdbx_description
1 polymer ?
#
loop_
_entity_poly.entity_id
_entity_poly.type
_entity_poly.pdbx_seq_one_letter_code
_entity_poly.pdbx_strand_id
1 'polypeptide(L)'
;MLKTVITYPELDDEKLIMRANLENTVSKVKPVVTLKKIMTAQKVVREVYMDEKIESYILDIIFATRFPEKYNLSELKPLISFGASPRGSINLALAAKCYAFINRRGFVIPDDVLSLIHI
;
A
#
# COMPACT_ATOMS: atom_id res chain seq x y z
N MET A 1 4.46 -0.12 -6.95
CA MET A 1 4.69 1.25 -6.43
C MET A 1 3.36 1.77 -5.95
N LEU A 2 3.25 2.16 -4.69
CA LEU A 2 2.03 2.74 -4.14
C LEU A 2 1.89 4.18 -4.63
N LYS A 3 0.69 4.57 -5.04
CA LYS A 3 0.36 5.94 -5.45
C LYS A 3 -0.49 6.57 -4.36
N THR A 4 -0.03 7.67 -3.79
CA THR A 4 -0.80 8.47 -2.84
C THR A 4 -1.16 9.79 -3.51
N VAL A 5 -2.43 10.16 -3.46
CA VAL A 5 -2.91 11.44 -3.97
C VAL A 5 -3.12 12.37 -2.78
N ILE A 6 -2.39 13.49 -2.78
CA ILE A 6 -2.54 14.54 -1.77
C ILE A 6 -3.43 15.61 -2.37
N THR A 7 -4.55 15.87 -1.73
CA THR A 7 -5.49 16.93 -2.09
C THR A 7 -5.21 18.20 -1.28
N TYR A 8 -5.85 19.29 -1.63
CA TYR A 8 -5.85 20.51 -0.81
C TYR A 8 -6.53 20.24 0.54
N PRO A 9 -6.08 20.90 1.63
CA PRO A 9 -6.74 20.80 2.93
C PRO A 9 -8.16 21.40 2.88
N GLU A 10 -8.99 21.00 3.82
CA GLU A 10 -10.29 21.63 4.04
C GLU A 10 -10.13 23.03 4.64
N LEU A 11 -11.18 23.88 4.53
CA LEU A 11 -11.13 25.28 4.93
C LEU A 11 -10.65 25.49 6.38
N ASP A 12 -11.10 24.65 7.29
CA ASP A 12 -10.72 24.73 8.71
C ASP A 12 -9.27 24.34 8.95
N ASP A 13 -8.77 23.33 8.24
CA ASP A 13 -7.37 22.90 8.30
C ASP A 13 -6.45 23.97 7.71
N GLU A 14 -6.83 24.58 6.57
CA GLU A 14 -6.08 25.67 5.95
C GLU A 14 -5.98 26.89 6.87
N LYS A 15 -7.06 27.19 7.59
CA LYS A 15 -7.08 28.25 8.60
C LYS A 15 -6.12 27.96 9.76
N LEU A 16 -6.03 26.72 10.22
CA LEU A 16 -5.06 26.31 11.25
C LEU A 16 -3.63 26.40 10.74
N ILE A 17 -3.36 25.95 9.51
CA ILE A 17 -2.06 26.07 8.85
C ILE A 17 -1.62 27.54 8.76
N MET A 18 -2.53 28.40 8.31
CA MET A 18 -2.27 29.84 8.19
C MET A 18 -1.90 30.45 9.56
N ARG A 19 -2.69 30.18 10.61
CA ARG A 19 -2.44 30.66 11.97
C ARG A 19 -1.09 30.19 12.51
N ALA A 20 -0.81 28.88 12.41
CA ALA A 20 0.44 28.29 12.87
C ALA A 20 1.67 28.93 12.21
N ASN A 21 1.57 29.30 10.93
CA ASN A 21 2.65 29.99 10.22
C ASN A 21 2.78 31.47 10.61
N LEU A 22 1.67 32.18 10.78
CA LEU A 22 1.69 33.59 11.21
C LEU A 22 2.25 33.76 12.63
N GLU A 23 1.93 32.82 13.52
CA GLU A 23 2.37 32.84 14.91
C GLU A 23 3.77 32.22 15.10
N ASN A 24 4.39 31.70 14.02
CA ASN A 24 5.66 30.97 14.04
C ASN A 24 5.70 29.81 15.06
N THR A 25 4.52 29.21 15.32
CA THR A 25 4.34 28.14 16.30
C THR A 25 4.62 26.75 15.72
N VAL A 26 5.19 26.66 14.51
CA VAL A 26 5.55 25.40 13.88
C VAL A 26 6.54 24.65 14.75
N SER A 27 6.10 23.57 15.37
CA SER A 27 6.95 22.74 16.22
C SER A 27 8.08 22.09 15.42
N LYS A 28 9.30 22.13 15.95
CA LYS A 28 10.43 21.42 15.34
C LYS A 28 10.17 19.91 15.32
N VAL A 29 10.20 19.33 14.13
CA VAL A 29 10.05 17.88 13.96
C VAL A 29 11.21 17.16 14.67
N LYS A 30 10.87 16.19 15.53
CA LYS A 30 11.86 15.34 16.21
C LYS A 30 11.93 13.97 15.50
N PRO A 31 13.12 13.38 15.38
CA PRO A 31 13.24 12.05 14.79
C PRO A 31 12.55 11.01 15.70
N VAL A 32 11.64 10.25 15.12
CA VAL A 32 10.89 9.17 15.83
C VAL A 32 11.56 7.83 15.67
N VAL A 33 12.23 7.60 14.54
CA VAL A 33 12.85 6.33 14.17
C VAL A 33 14.28 6.57 13.68
N THR A 34 15.21 5.70 14.08
CA THR A 34 16.59 5.73 13.60
C THR A 34 16.72 4.94 12.29
N LEU A 35 17.70 5.29 11.45
CA LEU A 35 18.01 4.55 10.22
C LEU A 35 18.25 3.05 10.50
N LYS A 36 18.96 2.72 11.58
CA LYS A 36 19.21 1.33 11.99
C LYS A 36 17.91 0.57 12.24
N LYS A 37 16.92 1.18 12.91
CA LYS A 37 15.60 0.56 13.13
C LYS A 37 14.86 0.31 11.81
N ILE A 38 14.94 1.25 10.85
CA ILE A 38 14.32 1.09 9.53
C ILE A 38 14.96 -0.08 8.78
N MET A 39 16.29 -0.17 8.76
CA MET A 39 17.00 -1.28 8.11
C MET A 39 16.69 -2.63 8.76
N THR A 40 16.54 -2.68 10.09
CA THR A 40 16.12 -3.89 10.80
C THR A 40 14.68 -4.26 10.42
N ALA A 41 13.76 -3.30 10.41
CA ALA A 41 12.37 -3.52 10.02
C ALA A 41 12.27 -4.09 8.59
N GLN A 42 13.04 -3.56 7.64
CA GLN A 42 13.08 -4.08 6.26
C GLN A 42 13.49 -5.57 6.19
N LYS A 43 14.38 -6.03 7.06
CA LYS A 43 14.76 -7.46 7.15
C LYS A 43 13.60 -8.27 7.71
N VAL A 44 13.03 -7.84 8.83
CA VAL A 44 11.91 -8.54 9.50
C VAL A 44 10.69 -8.63 8.60
N VAL A 45 10.37 -7.59 7.82
CA VAL A 45 9.26 -7.62 6.85
C VAL A 45 9.43 -8.75 5.83
N ARG A 46 10.66 -9.04 5.40
CA ARG A 46 10.90 -10.15 4.45
C ARG A 46 10.62 -11.51 5.06
N GLU A 47 10.78 -11.65 6.38
CA GLU A 47 10.54 -12.88 7.14
C GLU A 47 9.05 -13.09 7.48
N VAL A 48 8.17 -12.09 7.28
CA VAL A 48 6.72 -12.24 7.45
C VAL A 48 6.24 -13.39 6.57
N TYR A 49 5.55 -14.35 7.19
CA TYR A 49 5.05 -15.52 6.48
C TYR A 49 3.93 -15.16 5.50
N MET A 50 3.97 -15.78 4.32
CA MET A 50 2.90 -15.70 3.32
C MET A 50 2.55 -17.11 2.89
N ASP A 51 1.30 -17.49 3.05
CA ASP A 51 0.79 -18.79 2.64
C ASP A 51 0.64 -18.85 1.11
N GLU A 52 0.82 -20.03 0.51
CA GLU A 52 0.70 -20.25 -0.93
C GLU A 52 -0.69 -19.84 -1.46
N LYS A 53 -1.73 -19.96 -0.64
CA LYS A 53 -3.08 -19.49 -1.00
C LYS A 53 -3.14 -17.96 -1.16
N ILE A 54 -2.38 -17.22 -0.35
CA ILE A 54 -2.29 -15.75 -0.48
C ILE A 54 -1.49 -15.39 -1.73
N GLU A 55 -0.42 -16.13 -2.02
CA GLU A 55 0.35 -15.94 -3.26
C GLU A 55 -0.54 -16.18 -4.49
N SER A 56 -1.30 -17.27 -4.50
CA SER A 56 -2.26 -17.58 -5.56
C SER A 56 -3.32 -16.49 -5.69
N TYR A 57 -3.86 -16.00 -4.58
CA TYR A 57 -4.84 -14.93 -4.56
C TYR A 57 -4.28 -13.62 -5.17
N ILE A 58 -3.05 -13.24 -4.85
CA ILE A 58 -2.37 -12.09 -5.45
C ILE A 58 -2.21 -12.30 -6.97
N LEU A 59 -1.81 -13.50 -7.39
CA LEU A 59 -1.66 -13.81 -8.81
C LEU A 59 -3.00 -13.77 -9.54
N ASP A 60 -4.09 -14.28 -8.96
CA ASP A 60 -5.42 -14.22 -9.54
C ASP A 60 -5.88 -12.78 -9.78
N ILE A 61 -5.68 -11.90 -8.81
CA ILE A 61 -5.97 -10.46 -8.97
C ILE A 61 -5.19 -9.86 -10.15
N ILE A 62 -3.88 -10.12 -10.21
CA ILE A 62 -3.02 -9.59 -11.27
C ILE A 62 -3.39 -10.17 -12.63
N PHE A 63 -3.66 -11.48 -12.72
CA PHE A 63 -4.06 -12.13 -13.95
C PHE A 63 -5.45 -11.71 -14.42
N ALA A 64 -6.39 -11.46 -13.50
CA ALA A 64 -7.69 -10.90 -13.83
C ALA A 64 -7.60 -9.55 -14.56
N THR A 65 -6.59 -8.72 -14.22
CA THR A 65 -6.36 -7.46 -14.96
C THR A 65 -5.82 -7.66 -16.37
N ARG A 66 -5.19 -8.81 -16.68
CA ARG A 66 -4.63 -9.13 -18.00
C ARG A 66 -5.60 -9.90 -18.88
N PHE A 67 -6.34 -10.80 -18.25
CA PHE A 67 -7.24 -11.75 -18.90
C PHE A 67 -8.60 -11.80 -18.17
N PRO A 68 -9.34 -10.69 -18.11
CA PRO A 68 -10.58 -10.60 -17.36
C PRO A 68 -11.60 -11.65 -17.81
N GLU A 69 -11.59 -12.05 -19.08
CA GLU A 69 -12.46 -13.08 -19.63
C GLU A 69 -12.28 -14.45 -18.96
N LYS A 70 -11.06 -14.78 -18.48
CA LYS A 70 -10.79 -16.05 -17.78
C LYS A 70 -11.32 -16.08 -16.35
N TYR A 71 -11.66 -14.92 -15.81
CA TYR A 71 -12.18 -14.74 -14.45
C TYR A 71 -13.67 -14.34 -14.44
N ASN A 72 -14.40 -14.56 -15.55
CA ASN A 72 -15.78 -14.14 -15.73
C ASN A 72 -16.03 -12.63 -15.55
N LEU A 73 -15.04 -11.83 -15.91
CA LEU A 73 -15.04 -10.36 -15.80
C LEU A 73 -14.91 -9.71 -17.18
N SER A 74 -15.50 -10.31 -18.22
CA SER A 74 -15.41 -9.86 -19.62
C SER A 74 -15.88 -8.41 -19.81
N GLU A 75 -16.81 -7.97 -19.00
CA GLU A 75 -17.33 -6.60 -18.97
C GLU A 75 -16.28 -5.54 -18.59
N LEU A 76 -15.24 -5.94 -17.84
CA LEU A 76 -14.15 -5.03 -17.45
C LEU A 76 -13.10 -4.86 -18.55
N LYS A 77 -13.08 -5.72 -19.56
CA LYS A 77 -12.08 -5.67 -20.63
C LYS A 77 -11.98 -4.31 -21.33
N PRO A 78 -13.08 -3.64 -21.72
CA PRO A 78 -13.01 -2.33 -22.34
C PRO A 78 -12.56 -1.21 -21.41
N LEU A 79 -12.61 -1.42 -20.08
CA LEU A 79 -12.20 -0.45 -19.08
C LEU A 79 -10.73 -0.54 -18.71
N ILE A 80 -10.05 -1.64 -19.08
CA ILE A 80 -8.65 -1.89 -18.74
C ILE A 80 -7.79 -1.71 -19.99
N SER A 81 -7.11 -0.58 -20.09
CA SER A 81 -6.19 -0.30 -21.21
C SER A 81 -4.95 -1.21 -21.17
N PHE A 82 -4.40 -1.47 -19.98
CA PHE A 82 -3.22 -2.32 -19.76
C PHE A 82 -3.37 -3.12 -18.47
N GLY A 83 -3.15 -4.43 -18.55
CA GLY A 83 -3.08 -5.28 -17.36
C GLY A 83 -1.80 -5.04 -16.55
N ALA A 84 -1.84 -5.36 -15.27
CA ALA A 84 -0.72 -5.20 -14.36
C ALA A 84 0.50 -6.05 -14.77
N SER A 85 1.71 -5.49 -14.66
CA SER A 85 2.96 -6.19 -15.00
C SER A 85 3.35 -7.22 -13.92
N PRO A 86 4.30 -8.13 -14.18
CA PRO A 86 4.82 -9.05 -13.15
C PRO A 86 5.41 -8.32 -11.92
N ARG A 87 5.86 -7.07 -12.07
CA ARG A 87 6.27 -6.23 -10.93
C ARG A 87 5.08 -5.88 -10.02
N GLY A 88 3.86 -5.88 -10.56
CA GLY A 88 2.64 -5.68 -9.77
C GLY A 88 2.48 -6.77 -8.70
N SER A 89 2.62 -8.05 -9.06
CA SER A 89 2.53 -9.15 -8.10
C SER A 89 3.62 -9.08 -7.03
N ILE A 90 4.88 -8.82 -7.42
CA ILE A 90 5.99 -8.67 -6.48
C ILE A 90 5.74 -7.51 -5.52
N ASN A 91 5.34 -6.35 -6.03
CA ASN A 91 5.12 -5.16 -5.21
C ASN A 91 3.92 -5.33 -4.28
N LEU A 92 2.85 -5.97 -4.75
CA LEU A 92 1.66 -6.24 -3.93
C LEU A 92 1.98 -7.20 -2.80
N ALA A 93 2.73 -8.27 -3.07
CA ALA A 93 3.19 -9.22 -2.06
C ALA A 93 4.08 -8.55 -1.00
N LEU A 94 5.06 -7.74 -1.41
CA LEU A 94 5.93 -7.01 -0.48
C LEU A 94 5.15 -5.98 0.35
N ALA A 95 4.22 -5.27 -0.26
CA ALA A 95 3.39 -4.29 0.44
C ALA A 95 2.45 -4.98 1.44
N ALA A 96 1.85 -6.13 1.09
CA ALA A 96 1.04 -6.91 2.01
C ALA A 96 1.83 -7.40 3.24
N LYS A 97 3.08 -7.85 3.04
CA LYS A 97 3.99 -8.18 4.16
C LYS A 97 4.29 -6.95 5.03
N CYS A 98 4.52 -5.78 4.43
CA CYS A 98 4.72 -4.53 5.17
C CYS A 98 3.46 -4.17 5.99
N TYR A 99 2.27 -4.31 5.39
CA TYR A 99 1.02 -3.99 6.06
C TYR A 99 0.74 -4.94 7.24
N ALA A 100 0.97 -6.25 7.07
CA ALA A 100 0.90 -7.22 8.16
C ALA A 100 1.87 -6.86 9.30
N PHE A 101 3.12 -6.49 8.97
CA PHE A 101 4.13 -6.08 9.94
C PHE A 101 3.70 -4.81 10.73
N ILE A 102 3.17 -3.79 10.05
CA ILE A 102 2.67 -2.57 10.70
C ILE A 102 1.53 -2.92 11.66
N ASN A 103 0.67 -3.87 11.29
CA ASN A 103 -0.40 -4.40 12.13
C ASN A 103 0.09 -5.42 13.17
N ARG A 104 1.41 -5.54 13.39
CA ARG A 104 2.05 -6.42 14.40
C ARG A 104 1.73 -7.90 14.20
N ARG A 105 1.55 -8.34 12.96
CA ARG A 105 1.34 -9.74 12.60
C ARG A 105 2.57 -10.31 11.90
N GLY A 106 2.89 -11.57 12.19
CA GLY A 106 3.97 -12.32 11.55
C GLY A 106 3.54 -13.06 10.29
N PHE A 107 2.30 -12.90 9.84
CA PHE A 107 1.73 -13.55 8.66
C PHE A 107 0.76 -12.63 7.93
N VAL A 108 0.63 -12.84 6.62
CA VAL A 108 -0.27 -12.09 5.73
C VAL A 108 -1.64 -12.74 5.69
N ILE A 109 -2.70 -11.93 5.68
CA ILE A 109 -4.10 -12.32 5.46
C ILE A 109 -4.65 -11.65 4.20
N PRO A 110 -5.77 -12.12 3.62
CA PRO A 110 -6.36 -11.53 2.42
C PRO A 110 -6.65 -10.03 2.55
N ASP A 111 -7.08 -9.58 3.73
CA ASP A 111 -7.38 -8.17 3.97
C ASP A 111 -6.15 -7.26 3.83
N ASP A 112 -4.94 -7.77 4.08
CA ASP A 112 -3.71 -7.01 3.85
C ASP A 112 -3.49 -6.72 2.37
N VAL A 113 -3.89 -7.66 1.50
CA VAL A 113 -3.81 -7.49 0.05
C VAL A 113 -4.89 -6.52 -0.43
N LEU A 114 -6.14 -6.70 0.02
CA LEU A 114 -7.27 -5.85 -0.36
C LEU A 114 -7.10 -4.40 0.07
N SER A 115 -6.61 -4.16 1.28
CA SER A 115 -6.37 -2.81 1.79
C SER A 115 -5.40 -2.00 0.93
N LEU A 116 -4.50 -2.67 0.19
CA LEU A 116 -3.50 -2.02 -0.67
C LEU A 116 -4.02 -1.73 -2.09
N ILE A 117 -5.09 -2.38 -2.51
CA ILE A 117 -5.69 -2.15 -3.84
C ILE A 117 -6.50 -0.86 -3.83
N HIS A 118 -7.01 -0.45 -2.68
CA HIS A 118 -7.86 0.73 -2.51
C HIS A 118 -7.09 2.01 -2.14
N ILE A 119 -5.76 1.99 -2.13
CA ILE A 119 -4.94 3.18 -1.84
C ILE A 119 -4.62 3.96 -3.11
#